data_9bbcecec9ec3ae0ebbe35ffc2a8a8c72
#
_entry.id   9bbcecec9ec3ae0ebbe35ffc2a8a8c72
#
_cell.length_a   1.000
_cell.length_b   1.000
_cell.length_c   1.000
_cell.angle_alpha   90.00
_cell.angle_beta   90.00
_cell.angle_gamma   90.00
#
_symmetry.space_group_name_H-M   'P 1'
#
loop_
_entity.id
_entity.type
_entity.pdbx_description
1 polymer ?
#
loop_
_entity_poly.entity_id
_entity_poly.type
_entity_poly.pdbx_seq_one_letter_code
_entity_poly.pdbx_strand_id
1 'polypeptide(L)'
;MKYNNQIFLDEFKNKMLEINPQKVLFVCSKDYDRYGYRKALDEISIKSVSFTSFEPCPEVSSVENGIEAYKANECDFVVAVGGGSAIDTAKGIKFYSKLDFDILAVPTTAG
;
A
#
# COMPACT_ATOMS: atom_id res chain seq x y z
N MET A 1 8.56 5.66 -25.72
CA MET A 1 9.47 5.17 -24.66
C MET A 1 8.81 4.10 -23.84
N LYS A 2 9.52 3.03 -23.64
CA LYS A 2 8.97 1.95 -22.83
C LYS A 2 9.13 2.25 -21.35
N TYR A 3 8.07 2.01 -20.62
CA TYR A 3 8.09 2.09 -19.18
C TYR A 3 8.92 0.93 -18.63
N ASN A 4 9.96 1.24 -17.87
CA ASN A 4 10.81 0.19 -17.29
C ASN A 4 10.38 -0.07 -15.87
N ASN A 5 9.46 -1.03 -15.72
CA ASN A 5 8.92 -1.39 -14.43
C ASN A 5 9.97 -2.01 -13.49
N GLN A 6 10.99 -2.65 -14.06
CA GLN A 6 12.00 -3.31 -13.23
C GLN A 6 12.82 -2.34 -12.40
N ILE A 7 13.15 -1.18 -12.95
CA ILE A 7 13.89 -0.17 -12.21
C ILE A 7 13.09 0.30 -11.00
N PHE A 8 11.80 0.56 -11.19
CA PHE A 8 10.95 1.01 -10.10
C PHE A 8 10.74 -0.08 -9.05
N LEU A 9 10.63 -1.33 -9.47
CA LEU A 9 10.52 -2.44 -8.54
C LEU A 9 11.79 -2.62 -7.72
N ASP A 10 12.95 -2.46 -8.34
CA ASP A 10 14.22 -2.57 -7.63
C ASP A 10 14.37 -1.46 -6.59
N GLU A 11 14.00 -0.23 -6.96
CA GLU A 11 14.02 0.90 -6.02
C GLU A 11 13.06 0.66 -4.88
N PHE A 12 11.87 0.14 -5.18
CA PHE A 12 10.86 -0.18 -4.17
C PHE A 12 11.40 -1.22 -3.20
N LYS A 13 11.99 -2.30 -3.70
CA LYS A 13 12.56 -3.35 -2.85
C LYS A 13 13.65 -2.79 -1.94
N ASN A 14 14.54 -1.97 -2.50
CA ASN A 14 15.62 -1.38 -1.72
C ASN A 14 15.09 -0.48 -0.62
N LYS A 15 14.06 0.30 -0.92
CA LYS A 15 13.45 1.18 0.06
C LYS A 15 12.79 0.38 1.17
N MET A 16 12.08 -0.68 0.81
CA MET A 16 11.40 -1.52 1.80
C MET A 16 12.39 -2.28 2.68
N LEU A 17 13.50 -2.73 2.11
CA LEU A 17 14.54 -3.37 2.90
C LEU A 17 15.19 -2.40 3.87
N GLU A 18 15.34 -1.15 3.46
CA GLU A 18 15.87 -0.10 4.34
C GLU A 18 14.94 0.18 5.50
N ILE A 19 13.64 0.29 5.22
CA ILE A 19 12.61 0.53 6.25
C ILE A 19 12.44 -0.71 7.12
N ASN A 20 12.46 -1.88 6.49
CA ASN A 20 12.34 -3.18 7.15
C ASN A 20 11.11 -3.30 8.06
N PRO A 21 9.90 -3.07 7.53
CA PRO A 21 8.69 -3.23 8.34
C PRO A 21 8.42 -4.70 8.63
N GLN A 22 7.75 -4.97 9.74
CA GLN A 22 7.40 -6.34 10.10
C GLN A 22 6.18 -6.81 9.31
N LYS A 23 5.22 -5.95 9.08
CA LYS A 23 4.03 -6.29 8.32
C LYS A 23 3.43 -5.06 7.70
N VAL A 24 3.14 -5.15 6.42
CA VAL A 24 2.66 -4.03 5.62
C VAL A 24 1.17 -4.18 5.33
N LEU A 25 0.41 -3.11 5.48
CA LEU A 25 -0.92 -3.04 4.90
C LEU A 25 -0.77 -2.52 3.48
N PHE A 26 -1.10 -3.34 2.51
CA PHE A 26 -0.93 -3.01 1.09
C PHE A 26 -2.26 -2.49 0.55
N VAL A 27 -2.37 -1.18 0.43
CA VAL A 27 -3.60 -0.52 -0.03
C VAL A 27 -3.53 -0.32 -1.54
N CYS A 28 -4.47 -0.91 -2.27
CA CYS A 28 -4.45 -0.87 -3.72
C CYS A 28 -5.84 -1.13 -4.28
N SER A 29 -6.00 -0.86 -5.57
CA SER A 29 -7.26 -1.14 -6.25
C SER A 29 -7.44 -2.65 -6.48
N LYS A 30 -8.55 -3.02 -7.12
CA LYS A 30 -8.83 -4.42 -7.40
C LYS A 30 -7.76 -5.11 -8.24
N ASP A 31 -7.09 -4.36 -9.10
CA ASP A 31 -5.99 -4.88 -9.91
C ASP A 31 -4.67 -4.75 -9.14
N TYR A 32 -4.72 -5.12 -7.89
CA TYR A 32 -3.72 -4.72 -6.92
C TYR A 32 -2.29 -5.14 -7.25
N ASP A 33 -2.07 -6.22 -7.95
CA ASP A 33 -0.70 -6.61 -8.24
C ASP A 33 -0.33 -6.44 -9.70
N ARG A 34 -1.04 -5.56 -10.40
CA ARG A 34 -0.80 -5.30 -11.81
C ARG A 34 0.66 -4.94 -12.12
N TYR A 35 1.29 -4.22 -11.20
CA TYR A 35 2.67 -3.75 -11.39
C TYR A 35 3.69 -4.56 -10.60
N GLY A 36 3.26 -5.59 -9.89
CA GLY A 36 4.17 -6.50 -9.20
C GLY A 36 4.74 -6.02 -7.88
N TYR A 37 4.18 -4.98 -7.29
CA TYR A 37 4.72 -4.45 -6.02
C TYR A 37 4.47 -5.38 -4.84
N ARG A 38 3.30 -6.01 -4.78
CA ARG A 38 3.03 -6.94 -3.70
C ARG A 38 3.91 -8.19 -3.82
N LYS A 39 4.07 -8.66 -5.04
CA LYS A 39 4.96 -9.79 -5.30
C LYS A 39 6.39 -9.44 -4.90
N ALA A 40 6.80 -8.19 -5.14
CA ALA A 40 8.12 -7.74 -4.74
C ALA A 40 8.31 -7.84 -3.23
N LEU A 41 7.28 -7.53 -2.44
CA LEU A 41 7.36 -7.70 -0.99
C LEU A 41 7.56 -9.16 -0.60
N ASP A 42 6.85 -10.07 -1.25
CA ASP A 42 7.02 -11.50 -1.00
C ASP A 42 8.44 -11.94 -1.33
N GLU A 43 9.01 -11.44 -2.42
CA GLU A 43 10.36 -11.80 -2.85
C GLU A 43 11.43 -11.40 -1.84
N ILE A 44 11.20 -10.33 -1.09
CA ILE A 44 12.14 -9.88 -0.07
C ILE A 44 11.69 -10.28 1.34
N SER A 45 10.74 -11.20 1.43
CA SER A 45 10.28 -11.79 2.69
C SER A 45 9.65 -10.78 3.66
N ILE A 46 9.01 -9.76 3.13
CA ILE A 46 8.25 -8.82 3.95
C ILE A 46 6.78 -9.21 3.89
N LYS A 47 6.20 -9.48 5.04
CA LYS A 47 4.79 -9.88 5.13
C LYS A 47 3.87 -8.71 4.79
N SER A 48 2.80 -9.01 4.08
CA SER A 48 1.82 -7.99 3.73
C SER A 48 0.41 -8.55 3.74
N VAL A 49 -0.54 -7.64 3.95
CA VAL A 49 -1.96 -7.94 3.87
C VAL A 49 -2.56 -6.95 2.88
N SER A 50 -3.27 -7.43 1.89
CA SER A 50 -3.87 -6.57 0.89
C SER A 50 -5.20 -6.00 1.39
N PHE A 51 -5.41 -4.72 1.15
CA PHE A 51 -6.68 -4.07 1.42
C PHE A 51 -7.15 -3.40 0.14
N THR A 52 -8.21 -3.93 -0.43
CA THR A 52 -8.75 -3.46 -1.72
C THR A 52 -10.21 -3.04 -1.62
N SER A 53 -10.78 -3.05 -0.42
CA SER A 53 -12.20 -2.78 -0.22
C SER A 53 -12.50 -1.29 -0.14
N PHE A 54 -12.26 -0.58 -1.22
CA PHE A 54 -12.63 0.83 -1.30
C PHE A 54 -13.10 1.14 -2.71
N GLU A 55 -13.99 2.09 -2.80
CA GLU A 55 -14.53 2.54 -4.07
C GLU A 55 -13.67 3.66 -4.65
N PRO A 56 -13.93 4.08 -5.91
CA PRO A 56 -13.17 5.18 -6.51
C PRO A 56 -13.09 6.42 -5.62
N CYS A 57 -14.13 6.68 -4.84
CA CYS A 57 -14.11 7.75 -3.86
C CYS A 57 -14.14 7.12 -2.48
N PRO A 58 -13.04 7.21 -1.71
CA PRO A 58 -13.01 6.60 -0.39
C PRO A 58 -14.07 7.20 0.53
N GLU A 59 -14.77 6.35 1.22
CA GLU A 59 -15.75 6.76 2.19
C GLU A 59 -15.25 6.44 3.59
N VAL A 60 -15.88 7.03 4.60
CA VAL A 60 -15.49 6.81 5.99
C VAL A 60 -15.52 5.33 6.32
N SER A 61 -16.54 4.61 5.85
CA SER A 61 -16.63 3.17 6.12
C SER A 61 -15.46 2.38 5.52
N SER A 62 -14.99 2.77 4.34
CA SER A 62 -13.82 2.13 3.73
C SER A 62 -12.56 2.39 4.56
N VAL A 63 -12.41 3.60 5.06
CA VAL A 63 -11.28 3.96 5.90
C VAL A 63 -11.34 3.17 7.21
N GLU A 64 -12.52 3.05 7.82
CA GLU A 64 -12.69 2.27 9.05
C GLU A 64 -12.30 0.81 8.84
N ASN A 65 -12.72 0.23 7.72
CA ASN A 65 -12.34 -1.14 7.39
C ASN A 65 -10.82 -1.29 7.23
N GLY A 66 -10.19 -0.29 6.66
CA GLY A 66 -8.73 -0.27 6.53
C GLY A 66 -8.04 -0.20 7.89
N ILE A 67 -8.58 0.61 8.80
CA ILE A 67 -8.04 0.70 10.16
C ILE A 67 -8.16 -0.64 10.87
N GLU A 68 -9.30 -1.30 10.74
CA GLU A 68 -9.47 -2.63 11.32
C GLU A 68 -8.48 -3.63 10.76
N ALA A 69 -8.29 -3.63 9.44
CA ALA A 69 -7.34 -4.52 8.80
C ALA A 69 -5.92 -4.27 9.30
N TYR A 70 -5.56 -3.00 9.46
CA TYR A 70 -4.26 -2.62 9.99
C TYR A 70 -4.03 -3.15 11.40
N LYS A 71 -5.01 -2.93 12.28
CA LYS A 71 -4.92 -3.35 13.68
C LYS A 71 -5.01 -4.85 13.84
N ALA A 72 -5.97 -5.49 13.16
CA ALA A 72 -6.20 -6.92 13.31
C ALA A 72 -4.99 -7.74 12.84
N ASN A 73 -4.25 -7.23 11.87
CA ASN A 73 -3.09 -7.91 11.34
C ASN A 73 -1.77 -7.39 11.92
N GLU A 74 -1.87 -6.50 12.88
CA GLU A 74 -0.68 -5.95 13.57
C GLU A 74 0.33 -5.35 12.60
N CYS A 75 -0.16 -4.58 11.64
CA CYS A 75 0.70 -3.91 10.67
C CYS A 75 1.48 -2.78 11.33
N ASP A 76 2.62 -2.44 10.76
CA ASP A 76 3.44 -1.33 11.24
C ASP A 76 3.85 -0.37 10.13
N PHE A 77 3.33 -0.60 8.93
CA PHE A 77 3.65 0.26 7.78
C PHE A 77 2.55 0.13 6.75
N VAL A 78 2.35 1.15 5.93
CA VAL A 78 1.36 1.13 4.85
C VAL A 78 2.04 1.45 3.53
N VAL A 79 1.76 0.62 2.53
CA VAL A 79 2.15 0.88 1.15
C VAL A 79 0.88 1.11 0.36
N ALA A 80 0.78 2.24 -0.31
CA ALA A 80 -0.37 2.56 -1.16
C ALA A 80 0.08 2.60 -2.61
N VAL A 81 -0.49 1.72 -3.43
CA VAL A 81 -0.14 1.62 -4.85
C VAL A 81 -1.38 1.91 -5.68
N GLY A 82 -1.29 2.87 -6.56
CA GLY A 82 -2.39 3.18 -7.46
C GLY A 82 -2.58 4.66 -7.66
N GLY A 83 -3.80 5.03 -8.01
CA GLY A 83 -4.17 6.42 -8.21
C GLY A 83 -4.54 7.10 -6.90
N GLY A 84 -5.21 8.24 -7.03
CA GLY A 84 -5.58 9.06 -5.89
C GLY A 84 -6.40 8.34 -4.84
N SER A 85 -7.29 7.44 -5.26
CA SER A 85 -8.17 6.73 -4.31
C SER A 85 -7.38 5.88 -3.33
N ALA A 86 -6.38 5.14 -3.81
CA ALA A 86 -5.56 4.30 -2.93
C ALA A 86 -4.75 5.15 -1.96
N ILE A 87 -4.14 6.19 -2.47
CA ILE A 87 -3.31 7.08 -1.66
C ILE A 87 -4.16 7.82 -0.63
N ASP A 88 -5.32 8.33 -1.05
CA ASP A 88 -6.24 9.02 -0.14
C ASP A 88 -6.77 8.08 0.94
N THR A 89 -7.05 6.84 0.59
CA THR A 89 -7.49 5.83 1.57
C THR A 89 -6.41 5.61 2.62
N ALA A 90 -5.15 5.47 2.19
CA ALA A 90 -4.04 5.29 3.12
C ALA A 90 -3.89 6.49 4.05
N LYS A 91 -4.00 7.70 3.51
CA LYS A 91 -3.93 8.92 4.32
C LYS A 91 -5.08 8.99 5.31
N GLY A 92 -6.27 8.58 4.88
CA GLY A 92 -7.44 8.53 5.75
C GLY A 92 -7.26 7.56 6.90
N ILE A 93 -6.70 6.39 6.62
CA ILE A 93 -6.41 5.41 7.66
C ILE A 93 -5.50 6.02 8.72
N LYS A 94 -4.45 6.69 8.30
CA LYS A 94 -3.54 7.34 9.23
C LYS A 94 -4.22 8.44 10.02
N PHE A 95 -4.96 9.29 9.33
CA PHE A 95 -5.61 10.45 9.96
C PHE A 95 -6.66 10.03 10.99
N TYR A 96 -7.56 9.13 10.61
CA TYR A 96 -8.67 8.77 11.49
C TYR A 96 -8.29 7.78 12.58
N SER A 97 -7.28 6.94 12.36
CA SER A 97 -6.82 6.01 13.38
C SER A 97 -5.99 6.70 14.46
N LYS A 98 -5.38 7.84 14.09
CA LYS A 98 -4.45 8.56 14.96
C LYS A 98 -3.25 7.72 15.35
N LEU A 99 -2.99 6.64 14.61
CA LEU A 99 -1.81 5.82 14.82
C LEU A 99 -0.62 6.47 14.11
N ASP A 100 0.55 6.24 14.68
CA ASP A 100 1.78 6.80 14.12
C ASP A 100 2.47 5.75 13.26
N PHE A 101 2.32 5.88 11.96
CA PHE A 101 3.00 5.02 11.00
C PHE A 101 3.30 5.80 9.73
N ASP A 102 4.26 5.30 8.97
CA ASP A 102 4.62 5.92 7.72
C ASP A 102 3.90 5.26 6.55
N ILE A 103 3.75 6.01 5.49
CA ILE A 103 3.11 5.56 4.26
C ILE A 103 4.11 5.73 3.12
N LEU A 104 4.29 4.67 2.34
CA LEU A 104 5.00 4.77 1.07
C LEU A 104 3.96 4.78 -0.03
N ALA A 105 3.79 5.91 -0.68
CA ALA A 105 2.84 6.05 -1.77
C ALA A 105 3.53 5.79 -3.09
N VAL A 106 2.97 4.88 -3.87
CA VAL A 106 3.49 4.55 -5.20
C VAL A 106 2.42 4.95 -6.21
N PRO A 107 2.47 6.16 -6.74
CA PRO A 107 1.49 6.57 -7.74
C PRO A 107 1.74 5.81 -9.03
N THR A 108 0.67 5.31 -9.62
CA THR A 108 0.76 4.63 -10.91
C THR A 108 0.23 5.57 -11.98
N THR A 109 0.84 5.49 -13.14
CA THR A 109 0.41 6.31 -14.26
C THR A 109 -0.56 5.54 -15.15
N ALA A 110 -1.36 4.75 -14.55
CA ALA A 110 -2.35 3.97 -15.29
C ALA A 110 -3.37 4.95 -15.83
N GLY A 111 -3.17 5.25 -16.92
CA GLY A 111 -4.06 6.18 -17.47
C GLY A 111 -4.42 6.49 -18.40
#